data_d9d8628a619dd7648f6af00d0987bb3e
#
_entry.id   d9d8628a619dd7648f6af00d0987bb3e
#
_cell.length_a   1.000
_cell.length_b   1.000
_cell.length_c   1.000
_cell.angle_alpha   90.00
_cell.angle_beta   90.00
_cell.angle_gamma   90.00
#
_symmetry.space_group_name_H-M   'P 1'
#
loop_
_entity.id
_entity.type
_entity.pdbx_description
1 polymer ?
#
loop_
_entity_poly.entity_id
_entity_poly.type
_entity_poly.pdbx_seq_one_letter_code
_entity_poly.pdbx_strand_id
1 'polypeptide(L)'
;MRSDVIDVFAAAQGVGVAPRVCKIIQRAIAPKREDRYQTVTELRDDVRAFLLGGFHLPRRTFAAGSLLVKEGDVEDTAYMLVSGRCRVYRQVNGVLTDMRHLGPGDILGELSLLLDTPRTASIEAETECTALVIDRDAIERSGAMVGWPAALMRALAHRFREMELRQDEAASSRKPGEPAPDRNGEP
;
A
#
# COMPACT_ATOMS: atom_id res chain seq x y z
N MET A 1 41.78 24.81 -8.91
CA MET A 1 40.34 24.83 -9.30
C MET A 1 39.54 24.39 -8.07
N ARG A 2 38.78 25.30 -7.44
CA ARG A 2 37.82 24.92 -6.41
C ARG A 2 36.66 24.25 -7.14
N SER A 3 36.45 22.99 -6.87
CA SER A 3 35.23 22.30 -7.31
C SER A 3 34.09 22.84 -6.44
N ASP A 4 33.27 23.70 -6.98
CA ASP A 4 32.05 24.17 -6.30
C ASP A 4 31.18 22.95 -6.06
N VAL A 5 31.08 22.54 -4.79
CA VAL A 5 30.21 21.45 -4.38
C VAL A 5 28.79 21.92 -4.49
N ILE A 6 28.02 21.34 -5.42
CA ILE A 6 26.61 21.66 -5.56
C ILE A 6 25.88 21.14 -4.33
N ASP A 7 25.29 22.05 -3.56
CA ASP A 7 24.37 21.67 -2.48
C ASP A 7 23.00 21.36 -3.08
N VAL A 8 22.74 20.06 -3.28
CA VAL A 8 21.51 19.56 -3.87
C VAL A 8 20.29 19.88 -3.02
N PHE A 9 20.43 19.95 -1.69
CA PHE A 9 19.32 20.31 -0.81
C PHE A 9 18.95 21.77 -0.94
N ALA A 10 19.93 22.67 -1.03
CA ALA A 10 19.70 24.09 -1.26
C ALA A 10 19.07 24.33 -2.64
N ALA A 11 19.55 23.62 -3.67
CA ALA A 11 19.00 23.72 -5.03
C ALA A 11 17.56 23.15 -5.14
N ALA A 12 17.19 22.21 -4.28
CA ALA A 12 15.86 21.59 -4.23
C ALA A 12 14.84 22.38 -3.39
N GLN A 13 15.28 23.45 -2.68
CA GLN A 13 14.37 24.30 -1.90
C GLN A 13 13.35 24.97 -2.82
N GLY A 14 12.07 24.79 -2.53
CA GLY A 14 10.96 25.37 -3.28
C GLY A 14 10.48 24.55 -4.49
N VAL A 15 11.17 23.44 -4.85
CA VAL A 15 10.79 22.59 -6.00
C VAL A 15 10.05 21.32 -5.56
N GLY A 16 9.91 21.06 -4.27
CA GLY A 16 9.19 19.89 -3.76
C GLY A 16 9.88 18.55 -4.03
N VAL A 17 11.20 18.53 -4.20
CA VAL A 17 11.98 17.31 -4.42
C VAL A 17 12.11 16.55 -3.10
N ALA A 18 11.77 15.26 -3.13
CA ALA A 18 11.89 14.40 -1.94
C ALA A 18 13.32 14.37 -1.40
N PRO A 19 13.53 14.51 -0.06
CA PRO A 19 14.87 14.53 0.55
C PRO A 19 15.74 13.31 0.20
N ARG A 20 15.11 12.16 -0.03
CA ARG A 20 15.81 10.94 -0.46
C ARG A 20 16.42 11.06 -1.85
N VAL A 21 15.72 11.69 -2.79
CA VAL A 21 16.24 11.98 -4.13
C VAL A 21 17.46 12.89 -4.04
N CYS A 22 17.38 13.93 -3.19
CA CYS A 22 18.52 14.80 -2.94
C CYS A 22 19.75 14.02 -2.45
N LYS A 23 19.57 13.06 -1.53
CA LYS A 23 20.64 12.19 -1.04
C LYS A 23 21.26 11.32 -2.14
N ILE A 24 20.41 10.72 -2.99
CA ILE A 24 20.85 9.90 -4.13
C ILE A 24 21.69 10.75 -5.09
N ILE A 25 21.19 11.94 -5.46
CA ILE A 25 21.90 12.86 -6.34
C ILE A 25 23.22 13.29 -5.68
N GLN A 26 23.19 13.71 -4.42
CA GLN A 26 24.38 14.20 -3.71
C GLN A 26 25.47 13.13 -3.63
N ARG A 27 25.12 11.86 -3.40
CA ARG A 27 26.06 10.74 -3.46
C ARG A 27 26.58 10.52 -4.89
N ALA A 28 25.70 10.58 -5.90
CA ALA A 28 26.12 10.35 -7.28
C ALA A 28 27.14 11.40 -7.80
N ILE A 29 27.02 12.66 -7.35
CA ILE A 29 27.90 13.77 -7.74
C ILE A 29 28.93 14.14 -6.68
N ALA A 30 29.13 13.31 -5.65
CA ALA A 30 30.07 13.61 -4.58
C ALA A 30 31.45 13.97 -5.15
N PRO A 31 32.16 14.99 -4.58
CA PRO A 31 33.45 15.46 -5.11
C PRO A 31 34.50 14.35 -5.15
N LYS A 32 34.57 13.56 -4.08
CA LYS A 32 35.50 12.45 -3.99
C LYS A 32 34.92 11.20 -4.65
N ARG A 33 35.71 10.53 -5.46
CA ARG A 33 35.27 9.34 -6.20
C ARG A 33 34.85 8.20 -5.27
N GLU A 34 35.54 8.03 -4.14
CA GLU A 34 35.23 7.02 -3.13
C GLU A 34 33.86 7.20 -2.46
N ASP A 35 33.35 8.44 -2.40
CA ASP A 35 32.04 8.76 -1.80
C ASP A 35 30.89 8.53 -2.78
N ARG A 36 31.18 8.29 -4.06
CA ARG A 36 30.16 8.03 -5.10
C ARG A 36 29.71 6.58 -5.05
N TYR A 37 28.68 6.30 -5.84
CA TYR A 37 28.34 4.92 -6.18
C TYR A 37 29.50 4.27 -6.91
N GLN A 38 29.97 3.11 -6.44
CA GLN A 38 31.08 2.40 -7.05
C GLN A 38 30.65 1.56 -8.25
N THR A 39 29.37 1.21 -8.32
CA THR A 39 28.77 0.45 -9.42
C THR A 39 27.45 1.06 -9.85
N VAL A 40 27.07 0.83 -11.11
CA VAL A 40 25.76 1.21 -11.63
C VAL A 40 24.65 0.41 -10.90
N THR A 41 24.96 -0.77 -10.42
CA THR A 41 24.06 -1.61 -9.63
C THR A 41 23.68 -0.94 -8.31
N GLU A 42 24.65 -0.38 -7.58
CA GLU A 42 24.37 0.37 -6.35
C GLU A 42 23.46 1.56 -6.59
N LEU A 43 23.72 2.36 -7.63
CA LEU A 43 22.87 3.50 -7.98
C LEU A 43 21.46 3.03 -8.37
N ARG A 44 21.37 2.01 -9.23
CA ARG A 44 20.09 1.42 -9.64
C ARG A 44 19.28 0.94 -8.43
N ASP A 45 19.92 0.28 -7.50
CA ASP A 45 19.24 -0.31 -6.33
C ASP A 45 18.76 0.78 -5.37
N ASP A 46 19.52 1.87 -5.19
CA ASP A 46 19.11 3.03 -4.39
C ASP A 46 17.95 3.80 -5.04
N VAL A 47 18.00 4.00 -6.37
CA VAL A 47 16.90 4.59 -7.15
C VAL A 47 15.66 3.69 -7.11
N ARG A 48 15.84 2.39 -7.28
CA ARG A 48 14.75 1.42 -7.21
C ARG A 48 14.12 1.37 -5.82
N ALA A 49 14.93 1.41 -4.76
CA ALA A 49 14.44 1.50 -3.39
C ALA A 49 13.63 2.79 -3.17
N PHE A 50 14.04 3.91 -3.77
CA PHE A 50 13.28 5.15 -3.73
C PHE A 50 11.94 5.02 -4.47
N LEU A 51 11.94 4.47 -5.69
CA LEU A 51 10.73 4.29 -6.50
C LEU A 51 9.73 3.33 -5.85
N LEU A 52 10.21 2.36 -5.09
CA LEU A 52 9.41 1.40 -4.33
C LEU A 52 9.04 1.91 -2.92
N GLY A 53 9.20 3.21 -2.64
CA GLY A 53 8.87 3.82 -1.35
C GLY A 53 10.04 3.98 -0.38
N GLY A 54 11.28 3.69 -0.80
CA GLY A 54 12.51 4.06 -0.08
C GLY A 54 12.80 3.32 1.23
N PHE A 55 12.02 2.28 1.55
CA PHE A 55 12.11 1.59 2.83
C PHE A 55 12.52 0.13 2.66
N HIS A 56 13.38 -0.33 3.56
CA HIS A 56 13.41 -1.72 3.95
C HIS A 56 12.10 -1.99 4.74
N LEU A 57 11.00 -2.13 4.02
CA LEU A 57 9.78 -2.62 4.65
C LEU A 57 10.04 -4.04 5.12
N PRO A 58 9.75 -4.35 6.39
CA PRO A 58 9.88 -5.69 6.90
C PRO A 58 9.08 -6.67 6.03
N ARG A 59 9.64 -7.85 5.80
CA ARG A 59 8.92 -8.93 5.13
C ARG A 59 8.33 -9.86 6.16
N ARG A 60 7.11 -10.30 5.90
CA ARG A 60 6.44 -11.32 6.69
C ARG A 60 5.95 -12.42 5.78
N THR A 61 6.21 -13.66 6.17
CA THR A 61 5.72 -14.84 5.45
C THR A 61 4.55 -15.44 6.23
N PHE A 62 3.53 -15.85 5.48
CA PHE A 62 2.31 -16.45 5.99
C PHE A 62 2.12 -17.80 5.33
N ALA A 63 1.93 -18.85 6.13
CA ALA A 63 1.62 -20.18 5.62
C ALA A 63 0.23 -20.20 4.96
N ALA A 64 0.02 -21.11 4.03
CA ALA A 64 -1.32 -21.36 3.48
C ALA A 64 -2.33 -21.66 4.60
N GLY A 65 -3.53 -21.11 4.51
CA GLY A 65 -4.59 -21.22 5.52
C GLY A 65 -4.44 -20.27 6.72
N SER A 66 -3.37 -19.48 6.83
CA SER A 66 -3.23 -18.50 7.91
C SER A 66 -3.91 -17.17 7.57
N LEU A 67 -4.44 -16.50 8.60
CA LEU A 67 -5.01 -15.16 8.50
C LEU A 67 -3.88 -14.12 8.46
N LEU A 68 -3.93 -13.23 7.47
CA LEU A 68 -3.11 -12.02 7.41
C LEU A 68 -3.81 -10.87 8.16
N VAL A 69 -5.13 -10.81 8.01
CA VAL A 69 -6.00 -9.77 8.55
C VAL A 69 -7.29 -10.43 9.02
N LYS A 70 -7.82 -10.02 10.18
CA LYS A 70 -9.08 -10.51 10.71
C LYS A 70 -10.08 -9.36 10.79
N GLU A 71 -11.29 -9.57 10.28
CA GLU A 71 -12.39 -8.62 10.35
C GLU A 71 -12.65 -8.17 11.80
N GLY A 72 -12.81 -6.85 12.00
CA GLY A 72 -13.04 -6.24 13.31
C GLY A 72 -11.80 -5.92 14.12
N ASP A 73 -10.64 -6.48 13.82
CA ASP A 73 -9.40 -6.16 14.53
C ASP A 73 -8.97 -4.70 14.25
N VAL A 74 -8.31 -4.10 15.24
CA VAL A 74 -7.72 -2.75 15.12
C VAL A 74 -6.20 -2.91 15.05
N GLU A 75 -5.64 -2.65 13.90
CA GLU A 75 -4.20 -2.73 13.64
C GLU A 75 -3.71 -1.59 12.76
N ASP A 76 -2.51 -1.08 13.05
CA ASP A 76 -1.86 0.02 12.34
C ASP A 76 -0.92 -0.46 11.23
N THR A 77 -1.28 -1.55 10.56
CA THR A 77 -0.46 -2.15 9.51
C THR A 77 -1.28 -2.40 8.25
N ALA A 78 -0.65 -2.22 7.09
CA ALA A 78 -1.10 -2.72 5.81
C ALA A 78 -0.03 -3.64 5.24
N TYR A 79 -0.38 -4.41 4.23
CA TYR A 79 0.54 -5.34 3.59
C TYR A 79 0.53 -5.13 2.08
N MET A 80 1.70 -5.21 1.43
CA MET A 80 1.80 -5.33 -0.02
C MET A 80 2.25 -6.75 -0.36
N LEU A 81 1.43 -7.48 -1.08
CA LEU A 81 1.73 -8.87 -1.43
C LEU A 81 2.88 -8.92 -2.44
N VAL A 82 3.93 -9.67 -2.12
CA VAL A 82 5.10 -9.89 -2.98
C VAL A 82 4.97 -11.19 -3.76
N SER A 83 4.46 -12.23 -3.09
CA SER A 83 4.21 -13.54 -3.68
C SER A 83 3.06 -14.25 -2.98
N GLY A 84 2.48 -15.23 -3.65
CA GLY A 84 1.34 -16.01 -3.16
C GLY A 84 0.00 -15.42 -3.57
N ARG A 85 -1.07 -15.99 -3.03
CA ARG A 85 -2.45 -15.58 -3.29
C ARG A 85 -3.27 -15.62 -2.01
N CYS A 86 -4.11 -14.60 -1.82
CA CYS A 86 -5.00 -14.48 -0.68
C CYS A 86 -6.45 -14.39 -1.15
N ARG A 87 -7.39 -14.83 -0.31
CA ARG A 87 -8.82 -14.55 -0.45
C ARG A 87 -9.25 -13.52 0.57
N VAL A 88 -10.15 -12.63 0.18
CA VAL A 88 -10.83 -11.66 1.04
C VAL A 88 -12.25 -12.11 1.24
N TYR A 89 -12.70 -12.22 2.49
CA TYR A 89 -14.05 -12.62 2.81
C TYR A 89 -14.60 -11.85 4.01
N ARG A 90 -15.91 -11.82 4.16
CA ARG A 90 -16.64 -11.22 5.27
C ARG A 90 -17.70 -12.17 5.80
N GLN A 91 -18.09 -11.93 7.04
CA GLN A 91 -19.25 -12.59 7.61
C GLN A 91 -20.49 -11.72 7.43
N VAL A 92 -21.36 -12.08 6.48
CA VAL A 92 -22.60 -11.38 6.21
C VAL A 92 -23.76 -12.27 6.69
N ASN A 93 -24.53 -11.81 7.68
CA ASN A 93 -25.66 -12.55 8.27
C ASN A 93 -25.30 -13.98 8.74
N GLY A 94 -24.08 -14.15 9.29
CA GLY A 94 -23.60 -15.45 9.76
C GLY A 94 -23.01 -16.36 8.67
N VAL A 95 -23.02 -15.94 7.40
CA VAL A 95 -22.46 -16.68 6.26
C VAL A 95 -21.16 -16.05 5.81
N LEU A 96 -20.13 -16.88 5.63
CA LEU A 96 -18.87 -16.44 5.04
C LEU A 96 -19.08 -16.18 3.55
N THR A 97 -18.83 -14.95 3.14
CA THR A 97 -18.99 -14.51 1.74
C THR A 97 -17.64 -14.08 1.19
N ASP A 98 -17.19 -14.78 0.14
CA ASP A 98 -15.98 -14.42 -0.58
C ASP A 98 -16.23 -13.14 -1.40
N MET A 99 -15.33 -12.18 -1.28
CA MET A 99 -15.42 -10.88 -1.96
C MET A 99 -14.51 -10.81 -3.17
N ARG A 100 -13.23 -11.13 -3.00
CA ARG A 100 -12.22 -11.07 -4.06
C ARG A 100 -10.97 -11.87 -3.70
N HIS A 101 -10.13 -12.11 -4.71
CA HIS A 101 -8.79 -12.63 -4.52
C HIS A 101 -7.73 -11.56 -4.75
N LEU A 102 -6.61 -11.69 -4.06
CA LEU A 102 -5.47 -10.78 -4.13
C LEU A 102 -4.22 -11.54 -4.54
N GLY A 103 -3.39 -10.90 -5.36
CA GLY A 103 -2.13 -11.43 -5.87
C GLY A 103 -0.95 -10.47 -5.69
N PRO A 104 0.24 -10.82 -6.19
CA PRO A 104 1.44 -10.00 -6.09
C PRO A 104 1.22 -8.59 -6.65
N GLY A 105 1.62 -7.58 -5.87
CA GLY A 105 1.43 -6.16 -6.15
C GLY A 105 0.19 -5.55 -5.50
N ASP A 106 -0.77 -6.34 -5.05
CA ASP A 106 -1.95 -5.85 -4.35
C ASP A 106 -1.60 -5.40 -2.93
N ILE A 107 -2.32 -4.36 -2.49
CA ILE A 107 -2.27 -3.85 -1.12
C ILE A 107 -3.52 -4.31 -0.38
N LEU A 108 -3.34 -4.66 0.88
CA LEU A 108 -4.39 -5.18 1.75
C LEU A 108 -4.31 -4.54 3.15
N GLY A 109 -5.47 -4.29 3.76
CA GLY A 109 -5.58 -3.67 5.07
C GLY A 109 -5.31 -2.16 5.09
N GLU A 110 -5.23 -1.51 3.92
CA GLU A 110 -4.95 -0.09 3.75
C GLU A 110 -6.04 0.80 4.34
N LEU A 111 -7.29 0.37 4.25
CA LEU A 111 -8.43 1.18 4.72
C LEU A 111 -8.35 1.45 6.22
N SER A 112 -8.08 0.43 7.02
CA SER A 112 -7.96 0.60 8.46
C SER A 112 -6.77 1.46 8.85
N LEU A 113 -5.64 1.30 8.16
CA LEU A 113 -4.44 2.12 8.38
C LEU A 113 -4.64 3.59 8.03
N LEU A 114 -5.38 3.88 6.93
CA LEU A 114 -5.62 5.25 6.46
C LEU A 114 -6.76 5.95 7.20
N LEU A 115 -7.78 5.21 7.62
CA LEU A 115 -9.02 5.76 8.19
C LEU A 115 -9.11 5.59 9.72
N ASP A 116 -8.13 4.96 10.36
CA ASP A 116 -8.17 4.65 11.81
C ASP A 116 -9.43 3.88 12.20
N THR A 117 -9.79 2.87 11.40
CA THR A 117 -11.00 2.08 11.59
C THR A 117 -10.67 0.59 11.73
N PRO A 118 -11.54 -0.20 12.37
CA PRO A 118 -11.39 -1.65 12.40
C PRO A 118 -11.31 -2.25 10.99
N ARG A 119 -10.66 -3.40 10.87
CA ARG A 119 -10.57 -4.18 9.63
C ARG A 119 -11.96 -4.47 9.07
N THR A 120 -12.19 -4.15 7.81
CA THR A 120 -13.51 -4.29 7.17
C THR A 120 -13.78 -5.70 6.63
N ALA A 121 -12.75 -6.55 6.55
CA ALA A 121 -12.85 -7.91 6.05
C ALA A 121 -11.70 -8.76 6.60
N SER A 122 -11.87 -10.08 6.56
CA SER A 122 -10.80 -11.05 6.81
C SER A 122 -10.05 -11.37 5.53
N ILE A 123 -8.73 -11.59 5.65
CA ILE A 123 -7.86 -11.95 4.53
C ILE A 123 -7.04 -13.17 4.95
N GLU A 124 -7.19 -14.24 4.18
CA GLU A 124 -6.54 -15.52 4.41
C GLU A 124 -5.62 -15.89 3.25
N ALA A 125 -4.47 -16.44 3.56
CA ALA A 125 -3.53 -16.96 2.57
C ALA A 125 -4.05 -18.25 1.95
N GLU A 126 -4.32 -18.27 0.65
CA GLU A 126 -4.67 -19.50 -0.08
C GLU A 126 -3.43 -20.36 -0.38
N THR A 127 -2.31 -19.70 -0.59
CA THR A 127 -0.98 -20.33 -0.76
C THR A 127 -0.02 -19.71 0.25
N GLU A 128 1.19 -20.24 0.36
CA GLU A 128 2.23 -19.50 1.10
C GLU A 128 2.41 -18.11 0.47
N CYS A 129 2.33 -17.08 1.33
CA CYS A 129 2.39 -15.68 0.93
C CYS A 129 3.57 -14.99 1.58
N THR A 130 4.25 -14.14 0.82
CA THR A 130 5.22 -13.17 1.36
C THR A 130 4.69 -11.77 1.11
N ALA A 131 4.64 -10.94 2.14
CA ALA A 131 4.18 -9.56 2.06
C ALA A 131 5.19 -8.59 2.69
N LEU A 132 5.22 -7.36 2.20
CA LEU A 132 5.88 -6.23 2.84
C LEU A 132 4.93 -5.61 3.85
N VAL A 133 5.42 -5.37 5.06
CA VAL A 133 4.65 -4.73 6.14
C VAL A 133 4.77 -3.22 6.00
N ILE A 134 3.64 -2.53 5.91
CA ILE A 134 3.54 -1.08 5.83
C ILE A 134 2.88 -0.61 7.12
N ASP A 135 3.63 0.03 7.99
CA ASP A 135 3.13 0.67 9.18
C ASP A 135 2.89 2.18 8.96
N ARG A 136 2.26 2.85 9.91
CA ARG A 136 2.01 4.29 9.86
C ARG A 136 3.31 5.07 9.75
N ASP A 137 4.33 4.69 10.50
CA ASP A 137 5.63 5.32 10.46
C ASP A 137 6.29 5.20 9.07
N ALA A 138 6.12 4.08 8.39
CA ALA A 138 6.60 3.91 7.03
C ALA A 138 5.92 4.88 6.07
N ILE A 139 4.61 5.10 6.23
CA ILE A 139 3.85 6.09 5.44
C ILE A 139 4.39 7.50 5.70
N GLU A 140 4.57 7.88 6.96
CA GLU A 140 5.06 9.21 7.33
C GLU A 140 6.49 9.44 6.87
N ARG A 141 7.38 8.46 7.07
CA ARG A 141 8.78 8.53 6.61
C ARG A 141 8.91 8.57 5.09
N SER A 142 7.97 8.01 4.35
CA SER A 142 8.07 7.96 2.89
C SER A 142 8.02 9.33 2.22
N GLY A 143 7.56 10.35 2.94
CA GLY A 143 7.40 11.69 2.37
C GLY A 143 6.43 11.75 1.18
N ALA A 144 5.99 10.59 0.68
CA ALA A 144 5.10 10.47 -0.45
C ALA A 144 3.63 10.72 -0.07
N MET A 145 3.32 10.66 1.23
CA MET A 145 1.97 10.78 1.75
C MET A 145 1.79 12.03 2.66
N VAL A 146 2.70 12.98 2.62
CA VAL A 146 2.55 14.27 3.29
C VAL A 146 1.91 15.27 2.34
N GLY A 147 0.93 16.02 2.81
CA GLY A 147 0.23 17.02 2.01
C GLY A 147 -0.94 16.45 1.19
N TRP A 148 -1.14 17.01 -0.02
CA TRP A 148 -2.29 16.68 -0.87
C TRP A 148 -2.38 15.21 -1.34
N PRO A 149 -1.27 14.46 -1.59
CA PRO A 149 -1.40 13.05 -1.97
C PRO A 149 -1.98 12.20 -0.84
N ALA A 150 -1.58 12.45 0.42
CA ALA A 150 -2.15 11.77 1.57
C ALA A 150 -3.64 12.12 1.77
N ALA A 151 -4.01 13.38 1.55
CA ALA A 151 -5.40 13.81 1.60
C ALA A 151 -6.24 13.16 0.49
N LEU A 152 -5.69 13.07 -0.72
CA LEU A 152 -6.34 12.38 -1.85
C LEU A 152 -6.55 10.90 -1.57
N MET A 153 -5.52 10.21 -1.08
CA MET A 153 -5.60 8.78 -0.74
C MET A 153 -6.64 8.52 0.36
N ARG A 154 -6.68 9.36 1.39
CA ARG A 154 -7.73 9.30 2.43
C ARG A 154 -9.13 9.51 1.85
N ALA A 155 -9.30 10.50 0.98
CA ALA A 155 -10.57 10.79 0.34
C ALA A 155 -11.06 9.62 -0.53
N LEU A 156 -10.14 8.99 -1.30
CA LEU A 156 -10.44 7.79 -2.07
C LEU A 156 -10.83 6.61 -1.17
N ALA A 157 -10.09 6.38 -0.09
CA ALA A 157 -10.40 5.33 0.87
C ALA A 157 -11.77 5.54 1.53
N HIS A 158 -12.14 6.78 1.88
CA HIS A 158 -13.48 7.10 2.36
C HIS A 158 -14.57 6.80 1.34
N ARG A 159 -14.38 7.18 0.09
CA ARG A 159 -15.33 6.90 -0.99
C ARG A 159 -15.53 5.39 -1.23
N PHE A 160 -14.44 4.63 -1.23
CA PHE A 160 -14.52 3.17 -1.36
C PHE A 160 -15.30 2.56 -0.20
N ARG A 161 -15.06 2.99 1.02
CA ARG A 161 -15.81 2.53 2.19
C ARG A 161 -17.29 2.84 2.11
N GLU A 162 -17.67 4.04 1.69
CA GLU A 162 -19.07 4.40 1.49
C GLU A 162 -19.75 3.54 0.42
N MET A 163 -19.02 3.20 -0.66
CA MET A 163 -19.52 2.30 -1.70
C MET A 163 -19.73 0.88 -1.16
N GLU A 164 -18.78 0.35 -0.38
CA GLU A 164 -18.91 -0.96 0.25
C GLU A 164 -20.10 -1.03 1.20
N LEU A 165 -20.28 -0.03 2.07
CA LEU A 165 -21.40 0.03 3.00
C LEU A 165 -22.75 0.07 2.27
N ARG A 166 -22.87 0.85 1.20
CA ARG A 166 -24.10 0.89 0.37
C ARG A 166 -24.39 -0.43 -0.32
N GLN A 167 -23.36 -1.16 -0.75
CA GLN A 167 -23.53 -2.50 -1.34
C GLN A 167 -23.98 -3.51 -0.29
N ASP A 168 -23.43 -3.45 0.93
CA ASP A 168 -23.82 -4.32 2.04
C ASP A 168 -25.27 -4.05 2.49
N GLU A 169 -25.71 -2.78 2.55
CA GLU A 169 -27.07 -2.38 2.85
C GLU A 169 -28.03 -2.88 1.76
N ALA A 170 -27.68 -2.74 0.49
CA ALA A 170 -28.44 -3.24 -0.63
C ALA A 170 -28.55 -4.76 -0.66
N ALA A 171 -27.46 -5.46 -0.29
CA ALA A 171 -27.44 -6.92 -0.16
C ALA A 171 -28.28 -7.41 1.04
N SER A 172 -28.22 -6.70 2.15
CA SER A 172 -28.98 -7.01 3.37
C SER A 172 -30.48 -6.72 3.24
N SER A 173 -30.84 -5.79 2.34
CA SER A 173 -32.23 -5.42 2.06
C SER A 173 -32.96 -6.37 1.08
N ARG A 174 -32.19 -7.25 0.40
CA ARG A 174 -32.77 -8.27 -0.47
C ARG A 174 -33.36 -9.40 0.34
N LYS A 175 -34.66 -9.68 0.10
CA LYS A 175 -35.32 -10.86 0.67
C LYS A 175 -34.72 -12.14 0.09
N PRO A 176 -34.54 -13.21 0.90
CA PRO A 176 -34.11 -14.50 0.37
C PRO A 176 -35.11 -15.00 -0.70
N GLY A 177 -34.62 -15.15 -1.94
CA GLY A 177 -35.45 -15.68 -3.05
C GLY A 177 -35.67 -14.73 -4.23
N GLU A 178 -35.16 -13.49 -4.20
CA GLU A 178 -35.30 -12.58 -5.33
C GLU A 178 -34.15 -12.80 -6.33
N PRO A 179 -34.45 -13.13 -7.62
CA PRO A 179 -33.42 -13.39 -8.61
C PRO A 179 -32.61 -12.11 -8.89
N ALA A 180 -31.31 -12.26 -9.16
CA ALA A 180 -30.43 -11.15 -9.53
C ALA A 180 -30.99 -10.46 -10.80
N PRO A 181 -30.92 -9.10 -10.89
CA PRO A 181 -31.26 -8.40 -12.12
C PRO A 181 -30.34 -8.85 -13.24
N ASP A 182 -30.95 -9.26 -14.35
CA ASP A 182 -30.21 -9.67 -15.55
C ASP A 182 -29.34 -8.55 -16.03
N ARG A 183 -28.03 -8.82 -16.24
CA ARG A 183 -27.05 -7.81 -16.68
C ARG A 183 -27.19 -7.42 -18.15
N ASN A 184 -28.12 -7.99 -18.86
CA ASN A 184 -28.43 -7.69 -20.25
C ASN A 184 -29.85 -7.07 -20.33
N GLY A 185 -29.89 -5.74 -20.07
CA GLY A 185 -31.03 -4.94 -20.46
C GLY A 185 -31.00 -4.71 -21.97
N GLU A 186 -31.66 -5.57 -22.73
CA GLU A 186 -32.18 -5.23 -24.06
C GLU A 186 -33.65 -5.51 -24.09
N PRO A 187 -34.43 -4.63 -24.84
CA PRO A 187 -35.89 -4.55 -24.78
C PRO A 187 -36.63 -5.77 -25.35
#